data_bce858bc24e771c6662019786ed2c32e
#
_entry.id   bce858bc24e771c6662019786ed2c32e
#
_cell.length_a   1.000
_cell.length_b   1.000
_cell.length_c   1.000
_cell.angle_alpha   90.00
_cell.angle_beta   90.00
_cell.angle_gamma   90.00
#
_symmetry.space_group_name_H-M   'P 1'
#
loop_
_entity.id
_entity.type
_entity.pdbx_description
1 polymer ?
#
loop_
_entity_poly.entity_id
_entity_poly.type
_entity_poly.pdbx_seq_one_letter_code
_entity_poly.pdbx_strand_id
1 'polypeptide(L)'
;MDWDKADNDLVESYIDLKIAPKRNFGYDEFAEMVSQMPEVKSCCLMSGGSDISLVVQGKDFKEIALFVGRRLAPMDSVISTSTRFVLKTYKKQGHIVSGEHKDERENLI
;
A
#
# COMPACT_ATOMS: atom_id res chain seq x y z
N MET A 1 24.51 6.25 -0.42
CA MET A 1 23.85 6.42 -0.36
C MET A 1 23.32 6.73 0.46
N ASP A 2 23.14 7.11 0.97
CA ASP A 2 22.47 7.41 1.69
C ASP A 2 21.76 8.11 1.58
N TRP A 3 22.15 8.31 1.42
CA TRP A 3 21.52 9.23 0.74
C TRP A 3 20.07 9.11 0.94
N ASP A 4 19.53 9.51 0.41
CA ASP A 4 18.25 9.28 0.41
C ASP A 4 17.87 8.25 1.35
N LYS A 5 18.68 8.00 2.30
CA LYS A 5 18.40 7.03 3.25
C LYS A 5 17.10 7.17 3.91
N ALA A 6 16.71 8.37 4.29
CA ALA A 6 15.47 8.54 4.98
C ALA A 6 14.31 8.06 4.14
N ASP A 7 14.28 8.42 2.88
CA ASP A 7 13.23 7.96 2.02
C ASP A 7 13.32 6.50 1.78
N ASN A 8 14.52 5.98 1.69
CA ASN A 8 14.70 4.58 1.42
C ASN A 8 14.39 3.71 2.60
N ASP A 9 14.36 4.31 3.79
CA ASP A 9 14.06 3.53 4.97
C ASP A 9 12.58 3.27 5.14
N LEU A 10 11.75 3.93 4.37
CA LEU A 10 10.32 3.72 4.49
C LEU A 10 9.89 2.51 3.68
N VAL A 11 8.99 1.76 4.27
CA VAL A 11 8.43 0.57 3.64
C VAL A 11 7.05 0.92 3.10
N GLU A 12 6.77 0.49 1.88
CA GLU A 12 5.44 0.68 1.31
C GLU A 12 4.72 -0.65 1.26
N SER A 13 3.41 -0.59 1.45
CA SER A 13 2.58 -1.76 1.29
C SER A 13 1.30 -1.38 0.58
N TYR A 14 0.66 -2.39 0.02
CA TYR A 14 -0.62 -2.24 -0.62
C TYR A 14 -1.66 -2.90 0.25
N ILE A 15 -2.66 -2.13 0.65
CA ILE A 15 -3.71 -2.62 1.52
C ILE A 15 -4.98 -2.67 0.71
N ASP A 16 -5.54 -3.86 0.56
CA ASP A 16 -6.81 -4.02 -0.14
C ASP A 16 -7.91 -4.16 0.89
N LEU A 17 -8.92 -3.34 0.77
CA LEU A 17 -10.03 -3.33 1.71
C LEU A 17 -11.30 -3.74 1.00
N LYS A 18 -12.03 -4.63 1.63
CA LYS A 18 -13.38 -4.92 1.21
C LYS A 18 -14.30 -4.26 2.19
N ILE A 19 -15.21 -3.42 1.70
CA ILE A 19 -16.04 -2.64 2.60
C ILE A 19 -17.51 -2.87 2.28
N ALA A 20 -18.33 -2.66 3.32
CA ALA A 20 -19.78 -2.69 3.19
C ALA A 20 -20.27 -1.27 3.39
N PRO A 21 -20.62 -0.58 2.33
CA PRO A 21 -21.07 0.81 2.47
C PRO A 21 -22.36 0.86 3.27
N LYS A 22 -22.50 1.92 4.04
CA LYS A 22 -23.69 2.12 4.84
C LYS A 22 -24.49 3.27 4.26
N ARG A 23 -25.72 3.38 4.72
CA ARG A 23 -26.65 4.34 4.14
C ARG A 23 -26.06 5.75 4.14
N ASN A 24 -25.46 6.16 5.24
CA ASN A 24 -24.91 7.50 5.36
C ASN A 24 -23.40 7.53 5.26
N PHE A 25 -22.77 6.43 4.85
CA PHE A 25 -21.33 6.33 4.82
C PHE A 25 -20.96 5.34 3.73
N GLY A 26 -20.93 5.83 2.51
CA GLY A 26 -20.66 4.97 1.36
C GLY A 26 -19.20 4.92 1.03
N TYR A 27 -18.90 4.47 -0.21
CA TYR A 27 -17.52 4.32 -0.65
C TYR A 27 -16.78 5.65 -0.66
N ASP A 28 -17.44 6.70 -1.14
CA ASP A 28 -16.77 7.99 -1.25
C ASP A 28 -16.42 8.54 0.12
N GLU A 29 -17.35 8.45 1.05
CA GLU A 29 -17.10 8.95 2.40
C GLU A 29 -15.99 8.18 3.08
N PHE A 30 -15.99 6.86 2.91
CA PHE A 30 -14.96 6.05 3.49
C PHE A 30 -13.61 6.39 2.88
N ALA A 31 -13.55 6.49 1.55
CA ALA A 31 -12.30 6.79 0.87
C ALA A 31 -11.77 8.16 1.27
N GLU A 32 -12.65 9.15 1.40
CA GLU A 32 -12.21 10.46 1.82
C GLU A 32 -11.64 10.45 3.23
N MET A 33 -12.28 9.69 4.11
CA MET A 33 -11.81 9.62 5.48
C MET A 33 -10.42 9.00 5.57
N VAL A 34 -10.22 7.85 4.91
CA VAL A 34 -8.91 7.20 5.01
C VAL A 34 -7.85 7.97 4.25
N SER A 35 -8.23 8.71 3.22
CA SER A 35 -7.27 9.49 2.46
C SER A 35 -6.63 10.59 3.29
N GLN A 36 -7.26 10.98 4.38
CA GLN A 36 -6.72 12.03 5.23
C GLN A 36 -5.73 11.51 6.27
N MET A 37 -5.58 10.21 6.37
CA MET A 37 -4.62 9.64 7.31
C MET A 37 -3.21 9.85 6.80
N PRO A 38 -2.28 10.34 7.64
CA PRO A 38 -0.94 10.65 7.16
C PRO A 38 -0.20 9.45 6.61
N GLU A 39 -0.48 8.25 7.10
CA GLU A 39 0.19 7.04 6.65
C GLU A 39 -0.23 6.64 5.25
N VAL A 40 -1.38 7.12 4.78
CA VAL A 40 -1.94 6.71 3.49
C VAL A 40 -1.39 7.60 2.41
N LYS A 41 -0.69 7.03 1.45
CA LYS A 41 -0.10 7.77 0.34
C LYS A 41 -0.99 7.79 -0.88
N SER A 42 -1.78 6.75 -1.07
CA SER A 42 -2.71 6.67 -2.20
C SER A 42 -3.95 5.93 -1.77
N CYS A 43 -5.06 6.31 -2.36
CA CYS A 43 -6.34 5.66 -2.10
C CYS A 43 -7.09 5.62 -3.41
N CYS A 44 -7.46 4.42 -3.84
CA CYS A 44 -8.14 4.23 -5.11
C CYS A 44 -9.32 3.31 -4.95
N LEU A 45 -10.40 3.63 -5.66
CA LEU A 45 -11.53 2.72 -5.76
C LEU A 45 -11.24 1.76 -6.90
N MET A 46 -11.32 0.47 -6.62
CA MET A 46 -10.91 -0.54 -7.58
C MET A 46 -12.10 -1.37 -7.99
N SER A 47 -12.05 -1.86 -9.22
CA SER A 47 -12.99 -2.88 -9.66
C SER A 47 -12.36 -4.24 -9.37
N GLY A 48 -13.20 -5.25 -9.25
CA GLY A 48 -12.71 -6.62 -9.02
C GLY A 48 -12.99 -7.08 -7.61
N GLY A 49 -12.07 -7.84 -7.04
CA GLY A 49 -12.31 -8.50 -5.78
C GLY A 49 -12.25 -7.62 -4.56
N SER A 50 -11.53 -6.50 -4.62
CA SER A 50 -11.45 -5.55 -3.51
C SER A 50 -12.15 -4.28 -3.90
N ASP A 51 -12.58 -3.53 -2.92
CA ASP A 51 -13.29 -2.28 -3.19
C ASP A 51 -12.36 -1.09 -3.19
N ILE A 52 -11.48 -1.00 -2.21
CA ILE A 52 -10.57 0.13 -2.08
C ILE A 52 -9.17 -0.39 -1.88
N SER A 53 -8.23 0.24 -2.57
CA SER A 53 -6.83 -0.12 -2.47
C SER A 53 -6.06 1.09 -1.99
N LEU A 54 -5.23 0.89 -0.97
CA LEU A 54 -4.42 1.94 -0.38
C LEU A 54 -2.95 1.63 -0.55
N VAL A 55 -2.15 2.69 -0.65
CA VAL A 55 -0.70 2.57 -0.49
C VAL A 55 -0.35 3.23 0.82
N VAL A 56 0.28 2.49 1.70
CA VAL A 56 0.59 2.95 3.05
C VAL A 56 2.10 2.84 3.25
N GLN A 57 2.68 3.87 3.87
CA GLN A 57 4.10 3.88 4.19
C GLN A 57 4.31 3.85 5.69
N GLY A 58 5.38 3.18 6.12
CA GLY A 58 5.75 3.14 7.51
C GLY A 58 7.23 2.84 7.64
N LYS A 59 7.73 2.86 8.88
CA LYS A 59 9.14 2.62 9.14
C LYS A 59 9.51 1.17 8.86
N ASP A 60 8.61 0.26 9.16
CA ASP A 60 8.85 -1.15 8.95
C ASP A 60 7.52 -1.85 8.78
N PHE A 61 7.59 -3.14 8.52
CA PHE A 61 6.38 -3.93 8.28
C PHE A 61 5.52 -3.98 9.52
N LYS A 62 6.14 -3.98 10.68
CA LYS A 62 5.39 -4.06 11.93
C LYS A 62 4.53 -2.82 12.13
N GLU A 63 5.08 -1.66 11.82
CA GLU A 63 4.32 -0.43 11.94
C GLU A 63 3.11 -0.43 11.02
N ILE A 64 3.30 -0.93 9.81
CA ILE A 64 2.21 -1.00 8.85
C ILE A 64 1.15 -1.98 9.33
N ALA A 65 1.58 -3.13 9.84
CA ALA A 65 0.63 -4.13 10.33
C ALA A 65 -0.17 -3.59 11.51
N LEU A 66 0.49 -2.84 12.39
CA LEU A 66 -0.21 -2.24 13.52
C LEU A 66 -1.20 -1.19 13.06
N PHE A 67 -0.84 -0.39 12.05
CA PHE A 67 -1.75 0.58 11.51
C PHE A 67 -3.01 -0.09 10.97
N VAL A 68 -2.84 -1.14 10.17
CA VAL A 68 -3.98 -1.86 9.63
C VAL A 68 -4.83 -2.44 10.76
N GLY A 69 -4.20 -3.10 11.71
CA GLY A 69 -4.94 -3.76 12.77
C GLY A 69 -5.63 -2.82 13.72
N ARG A 70 -5.07 -1.64 13.94
CA ARG A 70 -5.61 -0.70 14.90
C ARG A 70 -6.50 0.37 14.31
N ARG A 71 -6.23 0.75 13.06
CA ARG A 71 -6.93 1.87 12.46
C ARG A 71 -7.92 1.45 11.40
N LEU A 72 -7.61 0.43 10.63
CA LEU A 72 -8.45 0.05 9.50
C LEU A 72 -9.37 -1.11 9.82
N ALA A 73 -8.83 -2.19 10.35
CA ALA A 73 -9.63 -3.38 10.58
C ALA A 73 -10.80 -3.17 11.54
N PRO A 74 -10.69 -2.33 12.59
CA PRO A 74 -11.82 -2.16 13.49
C PRO A 74 -12.95 -1.31 12.96
N MET A 75 -12.80 -0.68 11.81
CA MET A 75 -13.85 0.18 11.28
C MET A 75 -15.06 -0.66 10.89
N ASP A 76 -16.24 -0.15 11.21
CA ASP A 76 -17.47 -0.87 10.96
C ASP A 76 -17.67 -1.22 9.51
N SER A 77 -17.24 -0.34 8.62
CA SER A 77 -17.45 -0.55 7.19
C SER A 77 -16.50 -1.56 6.60
N VAL A 78 -15.43 -1.93 7.30
CA VAL A 78 -14.41 -2.81 6.75
C VAL A 78 -14.80 -4.26 7.01
N ILE A 79 -15.00 -5.01 5.92
CA ILE A 79 -15.32 -6.43 6.01
C ILE A 79 -14.04 -7.23 6.17
N SER A 80 -13.04 -6.90 5.37
CA SER A 80 -11.77 -7.62 5.42
C SER A 80 -10.66 -6.73 4.92
N THR A 81 -9.44 -7.06 5.34
CA THR A 81 -8.24 -6.36 4.91
C THR A 81 -7.25 -7.39 4.38
N SER A 82 -6.48 -7.00 3.40
CA SER A 82 -5.41 -7.82 2.87
C SER A 82 -4.20 -6.92 2.67
N THR A 83 -3.11 -7.26 3.31
CA THR A 83 -1.89 -6.47 3.24
C THR A 83 -0.87 -7.19 2.38
N ARG A 84 -0.36 -6.47 1.37
CA ARG A 84 0.63 -7.03 0.47
C ARG A 84 1.85 -6.14 0.46
N PHE A 85 3.01 -6.75 0.51
CA PHE A 85 4.27 -6.01 0.47
C PHE A 85 4.97 -6.29 -0.85
N VAL A 86 5.64 -5.28 -1.37
CA VAL A 86 6.47 -5.47 -2.55
C VAL A 86 7.78 -6.09 -2.09
N LEU A 87 8.03 -7.31 -2.53
CA LEU A 87 9.24 -8.00 -2.13
C LEU A 87 10.42 -7.59 -3.00
N LYS A 88 10.17 -7.30 -4.26
CA LYS A 88 11.23 -6.90 -5.16
C LYS A 88 10.62 -6.17 -6.34
N THR A 89 11.24 -5.08 -6.74
CA THR A 89 10.77 -4.30 -7.88
C THR A 89 11.72 -4.50 -9.04
N TYR A 90 11.18 -4.97 -10.16
CA TYR A 90 11.98 -5.21 -11.35
C TYR A 90 11.94 -4.01 -12.29
N LYS A 91 10.83 -3.30 -12.30
CA LYS A 91 10.66 -2.17 -13.18
C LYS A 91 9.69 -1.20 -12.53
N LYS A 92 9.98 0.07 -12.59
CA LYS A 92 9.13 1.06 -11.96
C LYS A 92 9.00 2.26 -12.88
N GLN A 93 7.75 2.59 -13.21
CA GLN A 93 7.46 3.75 -14.05
C GLN A 93 8.25 3.74 -15.36
N GLY A 94 8.38 2.57 -15.96
CA GLY A 94 9.09 2.44 -17.21
C GLY A 94 10.58 2.28 -17.07
N HIS A 95 11.12 2.34 -15.86
CA HIS A 95 12.55 2.19 -15.63
C HIS A 95 12.83 0.83 -15.02
N ILE A 96 13.83 0.16 -15.57
CA ILE A 96 14.25 -1.13 -15.05
C ILE A 96 15.12 -0.89 -13.84
N VAL A 97 14.74 -1.46 -12.71
CA VAL A 97 15.40 -1.22 -11.45
C VAL A 97 16.35 -2.34 -11.09
N SER A 98 15.88 -3.58 -11.17
CA SER A 98 16.68 -4.69 -10.68
C SER A 98 17.75 -5.11 -11.68
N GLY A 99 17.61 -4.74 -12.94
CA GLY A 99 18.59 -5.15 -13.94
C GLY A 99 19.95 -4.56 -13.73
N GLU A 100 20.05 -3.57 -12.92
CA GLU A 100 21.32 -2.97 -12.66
C GLU A 100 22.24 -3.86 -11.90
N HIS A 101 21.71 -4.75 -11.27
CA HIS A 101 22.57 -5.62 -10.56
C HIS A 101 23.30 -6.52 -11.47
N LYS A 102 23.05 -6.56 -11.90
CA LYS A 102 23.42 -7.35 -12.27
C LYS A 102 23.87 -7.77 -13.00
N ASP A 103 23.80 -7.41 -13.13
CA ASP A 103 23.99 -7.68 -13.79
C ASP A 103 24.24 -8.45 -14.36
N GLU A 104 23.96 -8.57 -14.17
CA GLU A 104 23.98 -9.23 -14.41
C GLU A 104 23.72 -10.02 -15.11
N ARG A 105 23.41 -10.15 -15.20
CA ARG A 105 22.96 -10.80 -15.53
C ARG A 105 22.64 -11.14 -16.38
N GLU A 106 22.43 -10.75 -16.26
CA GLU A 106 21.99 -10.98 -16.81
C GLU A 106 21.71 -11.37 -17.49
N ASN A 107 21.92 -11.18 -17.49
CA ASN A 107 21.56 -11.56 -17.82
C ASN A 107 21.13 -12.19 -18.39
N LEU A 108 20.59 -12.37 -18.36
CA LEU A 108 20.03 -12.83 -18.57
C LEU A 108 19.80 -13.28 -19.35
N ILE A 109 19.63 -13.33 -19.81
CA ILE A 109 19.36 -13.64 -20.31
C ILE A 109 19.49 -14.01 -20.48
#